data_439a48ad0254c137e28338c19e2e937a
#
_entry.id   439a48ad0254c137e28338c19e2e937a
#
_cell.length_a   1.000
_cell.length_b   1.000
_cell.length_c   1.000
_cell.angle_alpha   90.00
_cell.angle_beta   90.00
_cell.angle_gamma   90.00
#
_symmetry.space_group_name_H-M   'P 1'
#
loop_
_entity.id
_entity.type
_entity.pdbx_description
1 polymer ?
#
loop_
_entity_poly.entity_id
_entity_poly.type
_entity_poly.pdbx_seq_one_letter_code
_entity_poly.pdbx_strand_id
1 'polypeptide(L)'
;VTTAVVSETGASGVRPEVRELTSAEFQAANEAWRDYHGVTGDPATDRVFAVFLSGRIVSLARCRRHPDGSMEVDGVFTPEACRGRGYARMAVNALVTACHNDGLFMYAVESLAGFYAGFGFISIPERDLPPPIRERYTWAAGNLEGAEVRPMFRKAGL
;
A
#
# COMPACT_ATOMS: atom_id res chain seq x y z
N VAL A 1 -15.01 -0.69 -32.52
CA VAL A 1 -13.96 0.03 -31.85
C VAL A 1 -14.28 0.15 -30.37
N THR A 2 -15.43 0.69 -30.04
CA THR A 2 -15.85 0.88 -28.65
C THR A 2 -16.06 -0.45 -27.92
N THR A 3 -16.47 -1.46 -28.65
CA THR A 3 -16.74 -2.78 -28.09
C THR A 3 -15.47 -3.43 -27.53
N ALA A 4 -14.36 -3.27 -28.23
CA ALA A 4 -13.09 -3.84 -27.75
C ALA A 4 -12.66 -3.22 -26.41
N VAL A 5 -12.87 -1.92 -26.27
CA VAL A 5 -12.54 -1.22 -25.03
C VAL A 5 -13.39 -1.74 -23.86
N VAL A 6 -14.67 -1.93 -24.10
CA VAL A 6 -15.58 -2.43 -23.06
C VAL A 6 -15.14 -3.80 -22.56
N SER A 7 -14.78 -4.69 -23.47
CA SER A 7 -14.35 -6.02 -23.08
C SER A 7 -13.03 -6.02 -22.31
N GLU A 8 -12.17 -5.04 -22.57
CA GLU A 8 -10.88 -4.94 -21.91
C GLU A 8 -10.99 -4.42 -20.47
N THR A 9 -12.03 -3.69 -20.16
CA THR A 9 -12.16 -3.03 -18.85
C THR A 9 -12.94 -3.84 -17.82
N GLY A 10 -13.41 -5.01 -18.18
CA GLY A 10 -14.11 -5.90 -17.28
C GLY A 10 -15.62 -5.81 -17.39
N ALA A 11 -16.30 -6.47 -16.46
CA ALA A 11 -17.75 -6.67 -16.51
C ALA A 11 -18.57 -5.38 -16.63
N SER A 12 -18.12 -4.30 -16.02
CA SER A 12 -18.81 -3.01 -16.04
C SER A 12 -18.43 -2.14 -17.24
N GLY A 13 -17.37 -2.49 -17.95
CA GLY A 13 -16.82 -1.66 -19.02
C GLY A 13 -16.13 -0.40 -18.54
N VAL A 14 -15.86 -0.28 -17.24
CA VAL A 14 -15.23 0.89 -16.64
C VAL A 14 -13.75 0.61 -16.36
N ARG A 15 -12.88 1.60 -16.70
CA ARG A 15 -11.46 1.50 -16.43
C ARG A 15 -11.16 1.88 -14.99
N PRO A 16 -10.24 1.19 -14.32
CA PRO A 16 -9.76 1.64 -13.03
C PRO A 16 -8.98 2.94 -13.17
N GLU A 17 -9.17 3.83 -12.22
CA GLU A 17 -8.40 5.07 -12.11
C GLU A 17 -7.50 4.97 -10.88
N VAL A 18 -6.22 5.34 -11.03
CA VAL A 18 -5.25 5.31 -9.94
C VAL A 18 -4.77 6.72 -9.68
N ARG A 19 -4.84 7.17 -8.43
CA ARG A 19 -4.34 8.49 -8.06
C ARG A 19 -4.09 8.62 -6.59
N GLU A 20 -3.35 9.66 -6.23
CA GLU A 20 -3.19 10.05 -4.83
C GLU A 20 -4.48 10.71 -4.33
N LEU A 21 -4.86 10.41 -3.10
CA LEU A 21 -6.03 11.01 -2.48
C LEU A 21 -5.76 12.44 -2.03
N THR A 22 -6.78 13.30 -2.16
CA THR A 22 -6.80 14.59 -1.49
C THR A 22 -7.13 14.39 -0.02
N SER A 23 -6.84 15.39 0.83
CA SER A 23 -7.18 15.29 2.26
C SER A 23 -8.68 15.06 2.50
N ALA A 24 -9.54 15.61 1.67
CA ALA A 24 -10.98 15.41 1.79
C ALA A 24 -11.42 13.97 1.52
N GLU A 25 -10.58 13.19 0.84
CA GLU A 25 -10.89 11.79 0.52
C GLU A 25 -10.40 10.79 1.55
N PHE A 26 -9.68 11.24 2.59
CA PHE A 26 -9.15 10.33 3.60
C PHE A 26 -10.25 9.62 4.38
N GLN A 27 -11.41 10.23 4.52
CA GLN A 27 -12.54 9.54 5.16
C GLN A 27 -12.95 8.30 4.37
N ALA A 28 -12.97 8.39 3.05
CA ALA A 28 -13.28 7.23 2.21
C ALA A 28 -12.21 6.12 2.35
N ALA A 29 -10.94 6.52 2.48
CA ALA A 29 -9.87 5.57 2.74
C ALA A 29 -10.07 4.87 4.10
N ASN A 30 -10.40 5.64 5.13
CA ASN A 30 -10.63 5.09 6.47
C ASN A 30 -11.79 4.10 6.47
N GLU A 31 -12.82 4.36 5.71
CA GLU A 31 -13.92 3.43 5.54
C GLU A 31 -13.48 2.13 4.83
N ALA A 32 -12.64 2.26 3.82
CA ALA A 32 -12.10 1.09 3.11
C ALA A 32 -11.22 0.24 4.03
N TRP A 33 -10.48 0.86 4.94
CA TRP A 33 -9.61 0.15 5.89
C TRP A 33 -10.34 -0.35 7.15
N ARG A 34 -11.61 -0.07 7.30
CA ARG A 34 -12.34 -0.43 8.53
C ARG A 34 -12.15 -1.89 8.92
N ASP A 35 -12.15 -2.78 7.93
CA ASP A 35 -12.00 -4.22 8.14
C ASP A 35 -10.54 -4.68 8.03
N TYR A 36 -9.60 -3.74 7.97
CA TYR A 36 -8.18 -4.03 7.87
C TYR A 36 -7.42 -3.43 9.05
N HIS A 37 -7.46 -4.13 10.18
CA HIS A 37 -6.74 -3.77 11.41
C HIS A 37 -7.03 -2.36 11.95
N GLY A 38 -8.14 -1.76 11.54
CA GLY A 38 -8.50 -0.42 12.00
C GLY A 38 -7.53 0.67 11.55
N VAL A 39 -6.86 0.49 10.42
CA VAL A 39 -5.95 1.49 9.86
C VAL A 39 -6.70 2.78 9.59
N THR A 40 -6.12 3.91 10.00
CA THR A 40 -6.65 5.24 9.71
C THR A 40 -5.53 6.14 9.18
N GLY A 41 -5.86 6.96 8.18
CA GLY A 41 -4.92 7.90 7.59
C GLY A 41 -5.00 9.28 8.23
N ASP A 42 -3.86 9.96 8.29
CA ASP A 42 -3.74 11.33 8.75
C ASP A 42 -3.14 12.16 7.61
N PRO A 43 -3.90 13.12 7.03
CA PRO A 43 -3.38 13.92 5.91
C PRO A 43 -2.11 14.71 6.24
N ALA A 44 -1.81 14.95 7.52
CA ALA A 44 -0.62 15.68 7.92
C ALA A 44 0.66 14.85 7.77
N THR A 45 0.56 13.53 7.85
CA THR A 45 1.73 12.62 7.84
C THR A 45 1.67 11.59 6.73
N ASP A 46 0.52 11.36 6.15
CA ASP A 46 0.30 10.24 5.24
C ASP A 46 -0.01 10.69 3.83
N ARG A 47 0.52 9.94 2.87
CA ARG A 47 0.08 10.00 1.48
C ARG A 47 -0.60 8.67 1.16
N VAL A 48 -1.78 8.74 0.58
CA VAL A 48 -2.58 7.55 0.26
C VAL A 48 -2.82 7.52 -1.24
N PHE A 49 -2.58 6.36 -1.84
CA PHE A 49 -2.76 6.12 -3.26
C PHE A 49 -3.84 5.05 -3.41
N ALA A 50 -4.82 5.32 -4.22
CA ALA A 50 -5.97 4.43 -4.34
C ALA A 50 -6.32 4.15 -5.78
N VAL A 51 -6.90 2.97 -5.98
CA VAL A 51 -7.49 2.55 -7.24
C VAL A 51 -9.00 2.68 -7.11
N PHE A 52 -9.60 3.38 -8.05
CA PHE A 52 -11.04 3.61 -8.08
C PHE A 52 -11.65 2.86 -9.25
N LEU A 53 -12.79 2.25 -9.01
CA LEU A 53 -13.60 1.65 -10.06
C LEU A 53 -15.03 2.15 -9.85
N SER A 54 -15.57 2.88 -10.83
CA SER A 54 -16.90 3.49 -10.73
C SER A 54 -17.05 4.35 -9.46
N GLY A 55 -16.01 5.14 -9.14
CA GLY A 55 -16.02 6.03 -7.99
C GLY A 55 -15.81 5.35 -6.63
N ARG A 56 -15.56 4.06 -6.60
CA ARG A 56 -15.36 3.31 -5.36
C ARG A 56 -13.90 2.87 -5.25
N ILE A 57 -13.36 2.93 -4.04
CA ILE A 57 -12.01 2.43 -3.77
C ILE A 57 -12.01 0.91 -3.81
N VAL A 58 -11.18 0.34 -4.68
CA VAL A 58 -11.02 -1.12 -4.82
C VAL A 58 -9.64 -1.60 -4.39
N SER A 59 -8.72 -0.70 -4.12
CA SER A 59 -7.43 -1.00 -3.49
C SER A 59 -6.78 0.31 -3.05
N LEU A 60 -5.91 0.24 -2.05
CA LEU A 60 -5.18 1.43 -1.60
C LEU A 60 -3.87 1.02 -0.92
N ALA A 61 -2.96 2.01 -0.83
CA ALA A 61 -1.66 1.87 -0.18
C ALA A 61 -1.30 3.20 0.46
N ARG A 62 -0.63 3.16 1.60
CA ARG A 62 -0.24 4.34 2.35
C ARG A 62 1.27 4.44 2.51
N CYS A 63 1.79 5.68 2.40
CA CYS A 63 3.14 6.04 2.80
C CYS A 63 3.05 7.01 3.96
N ARG A 64 3.58 6.63 5.12
CA ARG A 64 3.55 7.45 6.34
C ARG A 64 4.92 8.00 6.65
N ARG A 65 4.97 9.31 6.96
CA ARG A 65 6.16 9.94 7.49
C ARG A 65 6.13 9.88 9.01
N HIS A 66 7.16 9.29 9.61
CA HIS A 66 7.34 9.25 11.05
C HIS A 66 8.06 10.50 11.55
N PRO A 67 7.98 10.79 12.88
CA PRO A 67 8.61 12.00 13.44
C PRO A 67 10.11 12.12 13.19
N ASP A 68 10.81 11.00 13.02
CA ASP A 68 12.25 11.00 12.70
C ASP A 68 12.53 11.20 11.21
N GLY A 69 11.50 11.40 10.40
CA GLY A 69 11.62 11.59 8.96
C GLY A 69 11.61 10.30 8.15
N SER A 70 11.63 9.14 8.80
CA SER A 70 11.57 7.87 8.08
C SER A 70 10.20 7.68 7.43
N MET A 71 10.19 6.98 6.30
CA MET A 71 8.98 6.75 5.51
C MET A 71 8.63 5.27 5.54
N GLU A 72 7.40 4.96 5.91
CA GLU A 72 6.92 3.58 5.98
C GLU A 72 5.79 3.36 4.99
N VAL A 73 5.85 2.25 4.25
CA VAL A 73 4.74 1.78 3.40
C VAL A 73 3.95 0.75 4.18
N ASP A 74 2.66 0.99 4.31
CA ASP A 74 1.73 0.07 4.93
C ASP A 74 0.32 0.27 4.39
N GLY A 75 -0.67 -0.32 5.04
CA GLY A 75 -2.06 -0.15 4.64
C GLY A 75 -2.37 -0.60 3.22
N VAL A 76 -1.56 -1.48 2.65
CA VAL A 76 -1.83 -2.05 1.33
C VAL A 76 -2.98 -3.03 1.47
N PHE A 77 -4.13 -2.66 0.95
CA PHE A 77 -5.34 -3.44 1.16
C PHE A 77 -6.22 -3.44 -0.07
N THR A 78 -6.73 -4.61 -0.41
CA THR A 78 -7.72 -4.81 -1.46
C THR A 78 -8.88 -5.59 -0.84
N PRO A 79 -10.10 -5.03 -0.82
CA PRO A 79 -11.26 -5.77 -0.33
C PRO A 79 -11.37 -7.13 -1.02
N GLU A 80 -11.83 -8.13 -0.28
CA GLU A 80 -11.86 -9.51 -0.76
C GLU A 80 -12.55 -9.65 -2.12
N ALA A 81 -13.68 -8.99 -2.30
CA ALA A 81 -14.45 -9.04 -3.55
C ALA A 81 -13.70 -8.45 -4.76
N CYS A 82 -12.64 -7.69 -4.51
CA CYS A 82 -11.88 -7.00 -5.57
C CYS A 82 -10.53 -7.65 -5.85
N ARG A 83 -10.17 -8.72 -5.16
CA ARG A 83 -8.86 -9.37 -5.28
C ARG A 83 -8.69 -10.13 -6.59
N GLY A 84 -7.44 -10.37 -6.96
CA GLY A 84 -7.09 -11.16 -8.14
C GLY A 84 -7.18 -10.40 -9.45
N ARG A 85 -7.25 -9.08 -9.41
CA ARG A 85 -7.41 -8.23 -10.61
C ARG A 85 -6.24 -7.25 -10.82
N GLY A 86 -5.20 -7.34 -9.98
CA GLY A 86 -4.03 -6.48 -10.11
C GLY A 86 -4.16 -5.10 -9.50
N TYR A 87 -5.18 -4.82 -8.72
CA TYR A 87 -5.40 -3.49 -8.15
C TYR A 87 -4.35 -3.12 -7.10
N ALA A 88 -3.92 -4.08 -6.27
CA ALA A 88 -2.86 -3.81 -5.29
C ALA A 88 -1.56 -3.41 -5.98
N ARG A 89 -1.22 -4.07 -7.09
CA ARG A 89 -0.06 -3.72 -7.90
C ARG A 89 -0.15 -2.28 -8.41
N MET A 90 -1.34 -1.86 -8.85
CA MET A 90 -1.56 -0.50 -9.34
C MET A 90 -1.38 0.52 -8.22
N ALA A 91 -1.92 0.25 -7.03
CA ALA A 91 -1.80 1.15 -5.89
C ALA A 91 -0.35 1.30 -5.43
N VAL A 92 0.35 0.18 -5.27
CA VAL A 92 1.76 0.19 -4.84
C VAL A 92 2.65 0.86 -5.89
N ASN A 93 2.41 0.58 -7.18
CA ASN A 93 3.17 1.22 -8.24
C ASN A 93 3.02 2.73 -8.23
N ALA A 94 1.81 3.23 -8.03
CA ALA A 94 1.57 4.67 -7.93
C ALA A 94 2.33 5.27 -6.73
N LEU A 95 2.31 4.59 -5.60
CA LEU A 95 3.00 5.03 -4.40
C LEU A 95 4.52 5.11 -4.62
N VAL A 96 5.14 4.04 -5.10
CA VAL A 96 6.60 4.02 -5.25
C VAL A 96 7.06 4.99 -6.33
N THR A 97 6.26 5.23 -7.36
CA THR A 97 6.55 6.21 -8.38
C THR A 97 6.53 7.63 -7.82
N ALA A 98 5.51 7.95 -7.03
CA ALA A 98 5.38 9.28 -6.43
C ALA A 98 6.43 9.54 -5.35
N CYS A 99 6.84 8.49 -4.63
CA CYS A 99 7.78 8.59 -3.51
C CYS A 99 9.19 8.09 -3.87
N HIS A 100 9.54 8.05 -5.15
CA HIS A 100 10.81 7.44 -5.57
C HIS A 100 12.05 8.15 -5.05
N ASN A 101 11.93 9.40 -4.63
CA ASN A 101 13.06 10.16 -4.06
C ASN A 101 13.34 9.81 -2.60
N ASP A 102 12.47 9.05 -1.97
CA ASP A 102 12.61 8.68 -0.57
C ASP A 102 12.99 7.20 -0.43
N GLY A 103 13.81 6.90 0.59
CA GLY A 103 13.95 5.52 1.02
C GLY A 103 12.68 5.07 1.72
N LEU A 104 12.16 3.91 1.34
CA LEU A 104 10.89 3.41 1.86
C LEU A 104 11.11 2.13 2.64
N PHE A 105 10.66 2.11 3.89
CA PHE A 105 10.71 0.93 4.75
C PHE A 105 9.34 0.30 4.84
N MET A 106 9.31 -1.00 5.09
CA MET A 106 8.10 -1.74 5.38
C MET A 106 8.41 -3.04 6.07
N TYR A 107 7.39 -3.70 6.59
CA TYR A 107 7.49 -5.11 6.92
C TYR A 107 6.33 -5.82 6.22
N ALA A 108 6.65 -6.89 5.53
CA ALA A 108 5.69 -7.62 4.72
C ALA A 108 5.46 -9.01 5.31
N VAL A 109 4.24 -9.49 5.19
CA VAL A 109 3.98 -10.92 5.42
C VAL A 109 4.84 -11.71 4.44
N GLU A 110 5.47 -12.78 4.93
CA GLU A 110 6.43 -13.58 4.14
C GLU A 110 5.91 -13.97 2.77
N SER A 111 4.65 -14.37 2.67
CA SER A 111 4.04 -14.78 1.41
C SER A 111 3.94 -13.65 0.39
N LEU A 112 4.06 -12.38 0.82
CA LEU A 112 4.00 -11.22 -0.06
C LEU A 112 5.37 -10.60 -0.34
N ALA A 113 6.44 -11.14 0.23
CA ALA A 113 7.78 -10.59 0.02
C ALA A 113 8.16 -10.55 -1.47
N GLY A 114 7.80 -11.58 -2.23
CA GLY A 114 8.05 -11.61 -3.68
C GLY A 114 7.27 -10.55 -4.44
N PHE A 115 6.05 -10.26 -4.00
CA PHE A 115 5.24 -9.20 -4.58
C PHE A 115 5.96 -7.84 -4.43
N TYR A 116 6.43 -7.53 -3.22
CA TYR A 116 7.13 -6.26 -2.96
C TYR A 116 8.53 -6.22 -3.58
N ALA A 117 9.20 -7.36 -3.68
CA ALA A 117 10.49 -7.44 -4.38
C ALA A 117 10.37 -6.96 -5.84
N GLY A 118 9.21 -7.20 -6.46
CA GLY A 118 8.94 -6.73 -7.82
C GLY A 118 8.94 -5.20 -7.96
N PHE A 119 8.81 -4.47 -6.85
CA PHE A 119 8.90 -3.01 -6.82
C PHE A 119 10.26 -2.49 -6.35
N GLY A 120 11.23 -3.38 -6.15
CA GLY A 120 12.58 -2.98 -5.71
C GLY A 120 12.80 -3.04 -4.20
N PHE A 121 11.85 -3.56 -3.44
CA PHE A 121 12.07 -3.78 -2.01
C PHE A 121 12.96 -5.00 -1.80
N ILE A 122 13.93 -4.86 -0.91
CA ILE A 122 14.84 -5.95 -0.53
C ILE A 122 14.70 -6.24 0.96
N SER A 123 14.96 -7.47 1.35
CA SER A 123 14.98 -7.85 2.76
C SER A 123 16.14 -7.18 3.48
N ILE A 124 15.87 -6.69 4.69
CA ILE A 124 16.89 -6.10 5.56
C ILE A 124 16.79 -6.70 6.96
N PRO A 125 17.87 -6.64 7.76
CA PRO A 125 17.79 -7.05 9.15
C PRO A 125 16.84 -6.14 9.94
N GLU A 126 16.19 -6.70 10.95
CA GLU A 126 15.30 -5.92 11.84
C GLU A 126 16.01 -4.71 12.44
N ARG A 127 17.30 -4.84 12.80
CA ARG A 127 18.08 -3.76 13.40
C ARG A 127 18.23 -2.54 12.49
N ASP A 128 18.03 -2.71 11.17
CA ASP A 128 18.14 -1.63 10.21
C ASP A 128 16.84 -0.87 10.02
N LEU A 129 15.74 -1.32 10.63
CA LEU A 129 14.50 -0.55 10.64
C LEU A 129 14.67 0.68 11.53
N PRO A 130 14.22 1.87 11.09
CA PRO A 130 14.14 3.04 11.97
C PRO A 130 13.32 2.76 13.23
N PRO A 131 13.67 3.38 14.39
CA PRO A 131 13.02 3.05 15.65
C PRO A 131 11.48 3.03 15.63
N PRO A 132 10.78 4.05 15.08
CA PRO A 132 9.31 3.99 15.09
C PRO A 132 8.75 2.85 14.24
N ILE A 133 9.42 2.48 13.17
CA ILE A 133 8.99 1.38 12.31
C ILE A 133 9.32 0.04 12.95
N ARG A 134 10.49 -0.06 13.59
CA ARG A 134 10.89 -1.27 14.31
C ARG A 134 9.93 -1.60 15.43
N GLU A 135 9.46 -0.59 16.14
CA GLU A 135 8.49 -0.77 17.23
C GLU A 135 7.20 -1.40 16.70
N ARG A 136 6.69 -0.90 15.58
CA ARG A 136 5.50 -1.46 14.93
C ARG A 136 5.76 -2.88 14.42
N TYR A 137 6.93 -3.12 13.84
CA TYR A 137 7.33 -4.44 13.38
C TYR A 137 7.37 -5.45 14.54
N THR A 138 7.96 -5.07 15.66
CA THR A 138 8.05 -5.94 16.84
C THR A 138 6.66 -6.35 17.33
N TRP A 139 5.73 -5.40 17.35
CA TRP A 139 4.35 -5.70 17.70
C TRP A 139 3.72 -6.68 16.69
N ALA A 140 3.88 -6.42 15.40
CA ALA A 140 3.30 -7.25 14.35
C ALA A 140 3.85 -8.68 14.39
N ALA A 141 5.16 -8.82 14.59
CA ALA A 141 5.80 -10.14 14.67
C ALA A 141 5.29 -10.96 15.86
N GLY A 142 4.90 -10.29 16.96
CA GLY A 142 4.38 -10.96 18.15
C GLY A 142 2.86 -11.16 18.16
N ASN A 143 2.11 -10.48 17.32
CA ASN A 143 0.65 -10.43 17.40
C ASN A 143 -0.09 -10.92 16.15
N LEU A 144 0.59 -11.14 15.04
CA LEU A 144 -0.02 -11.71 13.84
C LEU A 144 0.15 -13.22 13.88
N GLU A 145 -0.86 -13.90 14.37
CA GLU A 145 -0.83 -15.37 14.49
C GLU A 145 -0.56 -16.06 13.17
N GLY A 146 0.41 -16.95 13.17
CA GLY A 146 0.75 -17.79 12.02
C GLY A 146 1.38 -17.04 10.85
N ALA A 147 1.63 -15.75 10.99
CA ALA A 147 2.24 -14.96 9.94
C ALA A 147 3.69 -14.62 10.32
N GLU A 148 4.62 -14.99 9.45
CA GLU A 148 5.98 -14.47 9.52
C GLU A 148 6.03 -13.15 8.79
N VAL A 149 6.65 -12.14 9.40
CA VAL A 149 6.83 -10.83 8.79
C VAL A 149 8.30 -10.57 8.54
N ARG A 150 8.58 -9.91 7.44
CA ARG A 150 9.94 -9.66 6.95
C ARG A 150 10.14 -8.16 6.78
N PRO A 151 11.16 -7.56 7.43
CA PRO A 151 11.52 -6.16 7.19
C PRO A 151 12.07 -6.00 5.78
N MET A 152 11.67 -4.94 5.10
CA MET A 152 12.10 -4.66 3.73
C MET A 152 12.38 -3.17 3.55
N PHE A 153 13.19 -2.87 2.55
CA PHE A 153 13.58 -1.50 2.22
C PHE A 153 13.69 -1.31 0.71
N ARG A 154 13.20 -0.18 0.22
CA ARG A 154 13.37 0.25 -1.15
C ARG A 154 14.23 1.50 -1.18
N LYS A 155 15.35 1.43 -1.88
CA LYS A 155 16.31 2.52 -1.97
C LYS A 155 15.72 3.70 -2.74
N ALA A 156 16.06 4.92 -2.30
CA ALA A 156 15.72 6.14 -3.02
C ALA A 156 16.31 6.15 -4.43
N GLY A 157 15.57 6.67 -5.38
CA GLY A 157 16.02 6.81 -6.77
C GLY A 157 16.00 5.55 -7.58
N LEU A 158 15.33 4.52 -7.10
CA LEU A 158 15.27 3.21 -7.77
C LEU A 158 14.27 3.22 -8.94
#